data_eeb7da0c08e9a783456f7419c2f0d82c
#
_entry.id   eeb7da0c08e9a783456f7419c2f0d82c
#
_cell.length_a   1.000
_cell.length_b   1.000
_cell.length_c   1.000
_cell.angle_alpha   90.00
_cell.angle_beta   90.00
_cell.angle_gamma   90.00
#
_symmetry.space_group_name_H-M   'P 1'
#
loop_
_entity.id
_entity.type
_entity.pdbx_description
1 polymer ?
#
loop_
_entity_poly.entity_id
_entity_poly.type
_entity_poly.pdbx_seq_one_letter_code
_entity_poly.pdbx_strand_id
1 'polypeptide(L)'
;MQVLIRCLEWLALGMNRLAAVAAVLMSLFVFLGVVMRYFVGAPFAFSDEFIGLLFATMAFLAMPLGLVMRRHIILDIVTRGLQGPLRHFVDIGATVILTTFCAWFLALSYDFADYSRLLDARSDIGSMLLWPWMAMLPLCTVVMVLVSLGQLFDSLRQLAGRPSLFSLAGEEEVL
;
A
#
# COMPACT_ATOMS: atom_id res chain seq x y z
N MET A 1 8.90 16.72 13.64
CA MET A 1 9.17 15.80 12.52
C MET A 1 9.08 14.34 12.90
N GLN A 2 9.71 13.88 13.99
CA GLN A 2 9.56 12.51 14.49
C GLN A 2 8.10 12.12 14.75
N VAL A 3 7.28 13.05 15.26
CA VAL A 3 5.84 12.81 15.49
C VAL A 3 5.10 12.54 14.18
N LEU A 4 5.41 13.29 13.11
CA LEU A 4 4.77 13.09 11.81
C LEU A 4 5.11 11.71 11.20
N ILE A 5 6.38 11.31 11.31
CA ILE A 5 6.83 9.99 10.81
C ILE A 5 6.17 8.86 11.60
N ARG A 6 6.12 8.95 12.92
CA ARG A 6 5.38 7.99 13.74
C ARG A 6 3.89 7.92 13.38
N CYS A 7 3.24 9.06 13.13
CA CYS A 7 1.85 9.05 12.68
C CYS A 7 1.68 8.33 11.34
N LEU A 8 2.59 8.52 10.39
CA LEU A 8 2.56 7.81 9.10
C LEU A 8 2.80 6.30 9.26
N GLU A 9 3.72 5.90 10.13
CA GLU A 9 3.96 4.49 10.45
C GLU A 9 2.73 3.84 11.11
N TRP A 10 2.13 4.49 12.10
CA TRP A 10 0.88 4.01 12.72
C TRP A 10 -0.28 3.94 11.72
N LEU A 11 -0.37 4.90 10.82
CA LEU A 11 -1.38 4.89 9.76
C LEU A 11 -1.16 3.72 8.80
N ALA A 12 0.08 3.49 8.36
CA ALA A 12 0.45 2.35 7.51
C ALA A 12 0.19 1.00 8.21
N LEU A 13 0.50 0.89 9.50
CA LEU A 13 0.18 -0.28 10.32
C LEU A 13 -1.33 -0.51 10.43
N GLY A 14 -2.10 0.55 10.67
CA GLY A 14 -3.57 0.49 10.70
C GLY A 14 -4.15 -0.01 9.38
N MET A 15 -3.67 0.53 8.26
CA MET A 15 -4.07 0.08 6.91
C MET A 15 -3.72 -1.38 6.68
N ASN A 16 -2.54 -1.83 7.09
CA ASN A 16 -2.14 -3.23 6.96
C ASN A 16 -3.00 -4.17 7.82
N ARG A 17 -3.42 -3.75 9.01
CA ARG A 17 -4.40 -4.53 9.82
C ARG A 17 -5.73 -4.66 9.11
N LEU A 18 -6.22 -3.60 8.46
CA LEU A 18 -7.42 -3.67 7.62
C LEU A 18 -7.21 -4.57 6.41
N ALA A 19 -6.03 -4.55 5.79
CA ALA A 19 -5.66 -5.48 4.73
C ALA A 19 -5.72 -6.94 5.18
N ALA A 20 -5.22 -7.24 6.39
CA ALA A 20 -5.29 -8.57 6.97
C ALA A 20 -6.75 -9.04 7.20
N VAL A 21 -7.61 -8.15 7.69
CA VAL A 21 -9.05 -8.43 7.82
C VAL A 21 -9.68 -8.71 6.45
N ALA A 22 -9.38 -7.89 5.44
CA ALA A 22 -9.86 -8.13 4.07
C ALA A 22 -9.37 -9.48 3.51
N ALA A 23 -8.13 -9.88 3.80
CA ALA A 23 -7.59 -11.18 3.41
C ALA A 23 -8.35 -12.35 4.05
N VAL A 24 -8.66 -12.25 5.34
CA VAL A 24 -9.44 -13.28 6.06
C VAL A 24 -10.85 -13.35 5.49
N LEU A 25 -11.50 -12.21 5.26
CA LEU A 25 -12.84 -12.16 4.65
C LEU A 25 -12.81 -12.77 3.24
N MET A 26 -11.83 -12.42 2.42
CA MET A 26 -11.64 -12.99 1.09
C MET A 26 -11.52 -14.52 1.16
N SER A 27 -10.67 -15.05 2.04
CA SER A 27 -10.47 -16.48 2.21
C SER A 27 -11.76 -17.19 2.65
N LEU A 28 -12.53 -16.55 3.55
CA LEU A 28 -13.81 -17.07 3.99
C LEU A 28 -14.84 -17.11 2.86
N PHE A 29 -14.92 -16.05 2.04
CA PHE A 29 -15.83 -16.00 0.89
C PHE A 29 -15.46 -17.04 -0.18
N VAL A 30 -14.16 -17.24 -0.44
CA VAL A 30 -13.70 -18.31 -1.34
C VAL A 30 -14.14 -19.69 -0.82
N PHE A 31 -13.92 -19.95 0.47
CA PHE A 31 -14.33 -21.21 1.09
C PHE A 31 -15.85 -21.41 1.01
N LEU A 32 -16.63 -20.41 1.39
CA LEU A 32 -18.10 -20.45 1.31
C LEU A 32 -18.59 -20.63 -0.14
N GLY A 33 -17.97 -19.97 -1.11
CA GLY A 33 -18.28 -20.12 -2.53
C GLY A 33 -18.08 -21.55 -3.02
N VAL A 34 -16.98 -22.18 -2.60
CA VAL A 34 -16.70 -23.60 -2.91
C VAL A 34 -17.76 -24.53 -2.29
N VAL A 35 -18.05 -24.34 -1.00
CA VAL A 35 -19.06 -25.15 -0.30
C VAL A 35 -20.43 -25.02 -0.97
N MET A 36 -20.88 -23.79 -1.26
CA MET A 36 -22.17 -23.54 -1.90
C MET A 36 -22.24 -24.15 -3.31
N ARG A 37 -21.14 -24.10 -4.08
CA ARG A 37 -21.08 -24.67 -5.43
C ARG A 37 -21.16 -26.20 -5.43
N TYR A 38 -20.42 -26.86 -4.55
CA TYR A 38 -20.26 -28.33 -4.60
C TYR A 38 -21.20 -29.08 -3.68
N PHE A 39 -21.62 -28.52 -2.54
CA PHE A 39 -22.49 -29.22 -1.57
C PHE A 39 -23.95 -28.80 -1.66
N VAL A 40 -24.22 -27.53 -1.97
CA VAL A 40 -25.60 -27.00 -2.01
C VAL A 40 -26.13 -26.92 -3.44
N GLY A 41 -25.23 -26.84 -4.45
CA GLY A 41 -25.61 -26.71 -5.86
C GLY A 41 -26.16 -25.31 -6.23
N ALA A 42 -26.07 -24.34 -5.33
CA ALA A 42 -26.56 -22.96 -5.52
C ALA A 42 -25.41 -21.95 -5.32
N PRO A 43 -24.54 -21.74 -6.34
CA PRO A 43 -23.43 -20.80 -6.22
C PRO A 43 -23.94 -19.34 -6.11
N PHE A 44 -23.28 -18.53 -5.28
CA PHE A 44 -23.54 -17.09 -5.25
C PHE A 44 -23.01 -16.44 -6.54
N ALA A 45 -23.89 -15.87 -7.34
CA ALA A 45 -23.51 -15.27 -8.62
C ALA A 45 -22.51 -14.11 -8.48
N PHE A 46 -22.57 -13.34 -7.38
CA PHE A 46 -21.71 -12.18 -7.13
C PHE A 46 -20.39 -12.52 -6.40
N SER A 47 -20.15 -13.78 -6.00
CA SER A 47 -19.01 -14.10 -5.12
C SER A 47 -17.67 -13.79 -5.77
N ASP A 48 -17.52 -14.10 -7.05
CA ASP A 48 -16.24 -13.94 -7.76
C ASP A 48 -15.87 -12.45 -7.89
N GLU A 49 -16.85 -11.58 -8.13
CA GLU A 49 -16.66 -10.14 -8.19
C GLU A 49 -16.31 -9.55 -6.81
N PHE A 50 -17.00 -9.98 -5.77
CA PHE A 50 -16.75 -9.54 -4.40
C PHE A 50 -15.36 -9.98 -3.91
N ILE A 51 -14.96 -11.20 -4.22
CA ILE A 51 -13.61 -11.71 -3.94
C ILE A 51 -12.56 -10.85 -4.64
N GLY A 52 -12.79 -10.48 -5.92
CA GLY A 52 -11.90 -9.60 -6.68
C GLY A 52 -11.76 -8.20 -6.05
N LEU A 53 -12.86 -7.62 -5.57
CA LEU A 53 -12.86 -6.32 -4.89
C LEU A 53 -12.12 -6.38 -3.54
N LEU A 54 -12.32 -7.45 -2.76
CA LEU A 54 -11.59 -7.68 -1.51
C LEU A 54 -10.09 -7.87 -1.76
N PHE A 55 -9.73 -8.61 -2.82
CA PHE A 55 -8.34 -8.81 -3.21
C PHE A 55 -7.65 -7.49 -3.56
N ALA A 56 -8.29 -6.67 -4.41
CA ALA A 56 -7.77 -5.34 -4.75
C ALA A 56 -7.60 -4.46 -3.49
N THR A 57 -8.61 -4.43 -2.64
CA THR A 57 -8.58 -3.67 -1.39
C THR A 57 -7.43 -4.11 -0.47
N MET A 58 -7.29 -5.43 -0.26
CA MET A 58 -6.20 -6.00 0.53
C MET A 58 -4.83 -5.60 -0.05
N ALA A 59 -4.64 -5.74 -1.36
CA ALA A 59 -3.39 -5.45 -2.02
C ALA A 59 -2.98 -3.98 -1.85
N PHE A 60 -3.90 -3.04 -2.10
CA PHE A 60 -3.62 -1.61 -1.97
C PHE A 60 -3.43 -1.15 -0.52
N LEU A 61 -4.20 -1.69 0.43
CA LEU A 61 -4.04 -1.37 1.87
C LEU A 61 -2.71 -1.87 2.44
N ALA A 62 -2.12 -2.95 1.90
CA ALA A 62 -0.83 -3.47 2.35
C ALA A 62 0.38 -2.69 1.79
N MET A 63 0.24 -1.99 0.65
CA MET A 63 1.34 -1.30 -0.02
C MET A 63 2.05 -0.24 0.83
N PRO A 64 1.34 0.65 1.58
CA PRO A 64 2.00 1.68 2.38
C PRO A 64 2.96 1.12 3.42
N LEU A 65 2.59 0.04 4.11
CA LEU A 65 3.47 -0.62 5.07
C LEU A 65 4.67 -1.27 4.38
N GLY A 66 4.45 -1.94 3.24
CA GLY A 66 5.53 -2.50 2.42
C GLY A 66 6.54 -1.43 2.00
N LEU A 67 6.08 -0.20 1.72
CA LEU A 67 6.95 0.92 1.38
C LEU A 67 7.79 1.38 2.58
N VAL A 68 7.20 1.47 3.77
CA VAL A 68 7.90 1.79 5.01
C VAL A 68 8.98 0.74 5.31
N MET A 69 8.65 -0.55 5.23
CA MET A 69 9.56 -1.65 5.55
C MET A 69 10.67 -1.85 4.51
N ARG A 70 10.38 -1.64 3.21
CA ARG A 70 11.36 -1.86 2.13
C ARG A 70 12.60 -0.99 2.24
N ARG A 71 12.52 0.16 2.87
CA ARG A 71 13.69 1.04 3.01
C ARG A 71 14.85 0.36 3.74
N HIS A 72 14.57 -0.46 4.74
CA HIS A 72 15.61 -1.16 5.49
C HIS A 72 16.25 -2.32 4.70
N ILE A 73 15.47 -3.04 3.89
CA ILE A 73 15.93 -4.25 3.20
C ILE A 73 16.69 -3.92 1.93
N ILE A 74 16.22 -3.01 1.10
CA ILE A 74 16.83 -2.68 -0.19
C ILE A 74 18.14 -1.90 0.00
N LEU A 75 18.18 -0.98 0.94
CA LEU A 75 19.39 -0.25 1.29
C LEU A 75 20.52 -1.20 1.70
N ASP A 76 20.25 -2.21 2.52
CA ASP A 76 21.26 -3.14 2.96
C ASP A 76 21.74 -4.09 1.87
N ILE A 77 20.87 -4.58 1.00
CA ILE A 77 21.25 -5.56 -0.03
C ILE A 77 21.99 -4.90 -1.19
N VAL A 78 21.48 -3.80 -1.72
CA VAL A 78 22.04 -3.13 -2.89
C VAL A 78 23.29 -2.31 -2.52
N THR A 79 23.32 -1.75 -1.32
CA THR A 79 24.41 -0.88 -0.88
C THR A 79 25.51 -1.58 -0.09
N ARG A 80 25.37 -2.88 0.25
CA ARG A 80 26.47 -3.65 0.87
C ARG A 80 27.76 -3.67 0.03
N GLY A 81 27.64 -3.52 -1.32
CA GLY A 81 28.78 -3.43 -2.22
C GLY A 81 29.28 -2.01 -2.50
N LEU A 82 28.54 -0.97 -2.09
CA LEU A 82 28.84 0.44 -2.37
C LEU A 82 29.29 1.14 -1.09
N GLN A 83 30.57 1.58 -1.06
CA GLN A 83 31.13 2.33 0.06
C GLN A 83 31.23 3.82 -0.28
N GLY A 84 31.05 4.70 0.71
CA GLY A 84 31.27 6.14 0.55
C GLY A 84 30.07 6.93 0.00
N PRO A 85 30.28 8.12 -0.60
CA PRO A 85 29.23 9.04 -1.01
C PRO A 85 28.32 8.48 -2.12
N LEU A 86 28.80 7.51 -2.90
CA LEU A 86 28.02 6.89 -3.98
C LEU A 86 26.75 6.19 -3.47
N ARG A 87 26.80 5.63 -2.27
CA ARG A 87 25.65 5.02 -1.60
C ARG A 87 24.50 6.03 -1.43
N HIS A 88 24.80 7.22 -0.96
CA HIS A 88 23.80 8.27 -0.72
C HIS A 88 23.17 8.80 -2.02
N PHE A 89 23.95 8.90 -3.09
CA PHE A 89 23.44 9.32 -4.40
C PHE A 89 22.45 8.28 -4.98
N VAL A 90 22.77 7.00 -4.87
CA VAL A 90 21.90 5.91 -5.32
C VAL A 90 20.60 5.89 -4.51
N ASP A 91 20.69 6.08 -3.20
CA ASP A 91 19.50 6.11 -2.31
C ASP A 91 18.58 7.29 -2.63
N ILE A 92 19.13 8.48 -2.82
CA ILE A 92 18.35 9.66 -3.21
C ILE A 92 17.71 9.45 -4.58
N GLY A 93 18.46 8.94 -5.57
CA GLY A 93 17.95 8.66 -6.90
C GLY A 93 16.77 7.68 -6.88
N ALA A 94 16.91 6.58 -6.14
CA ALA A 94 15.84 5.59 -5.97
C ALA A 94 14.59 6.19 -5.29
N THR A 95 14.80 7.01 -4.25
CA THR A 95 13.67 7.64 -3.53
C THR A 95 12.98 8.71 -4.38
N VAL A 96 13.72 9.46 -5.21
CA VAL A 96 13.13 10.42 -6.17
C VAL A 96 12.27 9.70 -7.21
N ILE A 97 12.78 8.62 -7.81
CA ILE A 97 12.03 7.82 -8.78
C ILE A 97 10.75 7.28 -8.14
N LEU A 98 10.86 6.74 -6.93
CA LEU A 98 9.72 6.21 -6.18
C LEU A 98 8.67 7.29 -5.89
N THR A 99 9.10 8.47 -5.41
CA THR A 99 8.20 9.59 -5.10
C THR A 99 7.49 10.09 -6.36
N THR A 100 8.21 10.20 -7.47
CA THR A 100 7.65 10.59 -8.77
C THR A 100 6.61 9.58 -9.24
N PHE A 101 6.92 8.29 -9.13
CA PHE A 101 5.99 7.23 -9.47
C PHE A 101 4.72 7.27 -8.61
N CYS A 102 4.87 7.40 -7.28
CA CYS A 102 3.72 7.49 -6.37
C CYS A 102 2.85 8.72 -6.66
N ALA A 103 3.45 9.87 -6.96
CA ALA A 103 2.72 11.09 -7.30
C ALA A 103 1.95 10.94 -8.63
N TRP A 104 2.59 10.36 -9.63
CA TRP A 104 1.93 10.08 -10.91
C TRP A 104 0.80 9.06 -10.76
N PHE A 105 1.05 7.98 -10.02
CA PHE A 105 0.03 6.97 -9.74
C PHE A 105 -1.15 7.53 -8.93
N LEU A 106 -0.91 8.50 -8.04
CA LEU A 106 -1.97 9.21 -7.33
C LEU A 106 -2.90 9.96 -8.28
N ALA A 107 -2.34 10.70 -9.26
CA ALA A 107 -3.15 11.41 -10.25
C ALA A 107 -4.03 10.44 -11.05
N LEU A 108 -3.45 9.35 -11.57
CA LEU A 108 -4.17 8.33 -12.31
C LEU A 108 -5.26 7.63 -11.48
N SER A 109 -4.97 7.28 -10.24
CA SER A 109 -5.94 6.60 -9.35
C SER A 109 -7.09 7.53 -8.93
N TYR A 110 -6.82 8.82 -8.80
CA TYR A 110 -7.85 9.82 -8.55
C TYR A 110 -8.79 9.96 -9.75
N ASP A 111 -8.24 10.14 -10.95
CA ASP A 111 -9.03 10.25 -12.19
C ASP A 111 -9.89 9.00 -12.40
N PHE A 112 -9.34 7.82 -12.12
CA PHE A 112 -10.06 6.56 -12.23
C PHE A 112 -11.22 6.44 -11.24
N ALA A 113 -11.02 6.85 -9.98
CA ALA A 113 -12.06 6.84 -8.96
C ALA A 113 -13.17 7.85 -9.26
N ASP A 114 -12.80 9.06 -9.73
CA ASP A 114 -13.76 10.10 -10.11
C ASP A 114 -14.58 9.68 -11.34
N TYR A 115 -13.94 9.12 -12.37
CA TYR A 115 -14.62 8.58 -13.53
C TYR A 115 -15.60 7.46 -13.18
N SER A 116 -15.22 6.55 -12.28
CA SER A 116 -16.11 5.49 -11.79
C SER A 116 -17.32 6.03 -11.04
N ARG A 117 -17.13 7.13 -10.31
CA ARG A 117 -18.22 7.82 -9.61
C ARG A 117 -19.17 8.52 -10.59
N LEU A 118 -18.64 9.22 -11.58
CA LEU A 118 -19.44 9.94 -12.59
C LEU A 118 -20.31 9.00 -13.42
N LEU A 119 -19.83 7.81 -13.73
CA LEU A 119 -20.55 6.79 -14.48
C LEU A 119 -21.51 5.94 -13.64
N ASP A 120 -21.58 6.14 -12.31
CA ASP A 120 -22.29 5.24 -11.39
C ASP A 120 -21.93 3.77 -11.66
N ALA A 121 -20.61 3.52 -11.87
CA ALA A 121 -20.12 2.23 -12.33
C ALA A 121 -20.51 1.12 -11.37
N ARG A 122 -21.14 0.07 -11.93
CA ARG A 122 -21.61 -1.10 -11.18
C ARG A 122 -20.96 -2.36 -11.75
N SER A 123 -20.86 -3.37 -10.90
CA SER A 123 -20.41 -4.69 -11.29
C SER A 123 -21.45 -5.38 -12.19
N ASP A 124 -20.97 -6.20 -13.12
CA ASP A 124 -21.80 -6.80 -14.17
C ASP A 124 -22.84 -7.80 -13.65
N ILE A 125 -22.48 -8.60 -12.65
CA ILE A 125 -23.32 -9.69 -12.12
C ILE A 125 -24.01 -9.28 -10.83
N GLY A 126 -23.25 -8.74 -9.87
CA GLY A 126 -23.75 -8.36 -8.55
C GLY A 126 -24.39 -6.98 -8.48
N SER A 127 -24.33 -6.17 -9.55
CA SER A 127 -24.77 -4.77 -9.57
C SER A 127 -24.21 -3.95 -8.38
N MET A 128 -23.05 -4.37 -7.85
CA MET A 128 -22.40 -3.70 -6.74
C MET A 128 -21.81 -2.37 -7.19
N LEU A 129 -21.95 -1.36 -6.35
CA LEU A 129 -21.38 -0.05 -6.60
C LEU A 129 -19.85 -0.12 -6.51
N LEU A 130 -19.13 0.21 -7.60
CA LEU A 130 -17.67 0.05 -7.67
C LEU A 130 -16.93 1.26 -7.10
N TRP A 131 -17.48 2.47 -7.18
CA TRP A 131 -16.78 3.69 -6.80
C TRP A 131 -16.20 3.69 -5.37
N PRO A 132 -16.83 3.10 -4.32
CA PRO A 132 -16.25 3.11 -2.97
C PRO A 132 -14.97 2.26 -2.90
N TRP A 133 -14.94 1.15 -3.63
CA TRP A 133 -13.76 0.28 -3.72
C TRP A 133 -12.62 0.96 -4.50
N MET A 134 -12.97 1.65 -5.58
CA MET A 134 -12.00 2.40 -6.38
C MET A 134 -11.47 3.63 -5.64
N ALA A 135 -12.25 4.26 -4.76
CA ALA A 135 -11.78 5.36 -3.91
C ALA A 135 -10.73 4.94 -2.87
N MET A 136 -10.62 3.64 -2.58
CA MET A 136 -9.53 3.11 -1.74
C MET A 136 -8.14 3.28 -2.39
N LEU A 137 -8.06 3.26 -3.73
CA LEU A 137 -6.79 3.40 -4.45
C LEU A 137 -6.13 4.78 -4.20
N PRO A 138 -6.77 5.91 -4.49
CA PRO A 138 -6.18 7.22 -4.23
C PRO A 138 -5.92 7.44 -2.72
N LEU A 139 -6.77 6.92 -1.83
CA LEU A 139 -6.57 7.02 -0.39
C LEU A 139 -5.27 6.33 0.05
N CYS A 140 -5.04 5.09 -0.40
CA CYS A 140 -3.81 4.36 -0.12
C CYS A 140 -2.59 5.05 -0.75
N THR A 141 -2.75 5.57 -1.98
CA THR A 141 -1.66 6.22 -2.71
C THR A 141 -1.26 7.55 -2.10
N VAL A 142 -2.21 8.33 -1.52
CA VAL A 142 -1.87 9.53 -0.74
C VAL A 142 -0.93 9.17 0.41
N VAL A 143 -1.22 8.10 1.15
CA VAL A 143 -0.34 7.66 2.24
C VAL A 143 1.03 7.24 1.70
N MET A 144 1.08 6.54 0.56
CA MET A 144 2.35 6.18 -0.09
C MET A 144 3.17 7.42 -0.50
N VAL A 145 2.53 8.46 -1.05
CA VAL A 145 3.20 9.73 -1.39
C VAL A 145 3.75 10.40 -0.13
N LEU A 146 2.97 10.46 0.95
CA LEU A 146 3.44 11.05 2.21
C LEU A 146 4.63 10.28 2.80
N VAL A 147 4.59 8.95 2.77
CA VAL A 147 5.70 8.09 3.22
C VAL A 147 6.94 8.31 2.34
N SER A 148 6.79 8.31 1.01
CA SER A 148 7.92 8.50 0.08
C SER A 148 8.55 9.89 0.21
N LEU A 149 7.76 10.94 0.41
CA LEU A 149 8.26 12.29 0.70
C LEU A 149 9.03 12.32 2.03
N GLY A 150 8.52 11.66 3.07
CA GLY A 150 9.22 11.49 4.34
C GLY A 150 10.56 10.80 4.19
N GLN A 151 10.62 9.75 3.37
CA GLN A 151 11.85 9.02 3.05
C GLN A 151 12.84 9.88 2.24
N LEU A 152 12.35 10.65 1.26
CA LEU A 152 13.18 11.57 0.49
C LEU A 152 13.83 12.62 1.38
N PHE A 153 13.05 13.20 2.28
CA PHE A 153 13.55 14.18 3.24
C PHE A 153 14.60 13.58 4.19
N ASP A 154 14.41 12.33 4.62
CA ASP A 154 15.35 11.64 5.50
C ASP A 154 16.66 11.28 4.76
N SER A 155 16.59 10.87 3.49
CA SER A 155 17.78 10.64 2.64
C SER A 155 18.60 11.93 2.44
N LEU A 156 17.95 13.07 2.24
CA LEU A 156 18.62 14.37 2.14
C LEU A 156 19.29 14.80 3.47
N ARG A 157 18.66 14.49 4.61
CA ARG A 157 19.26 14.73 5.93
C ARG A 157 20.49 13.88 6.20
N GLN A 158 20.46 12.62 5.78
CA GLN A 158 21.61 11.71 5.91
C GLN A 158 22.82 12.20 5.09
N LEU A 159 22.58 12.79 3.91
CA LEU A 159 23.63 13.44 3.13
C LEU A 159 24.26 14.63 3.91
N ALA A 160 23.47 15.31 4.73
CA ALA A 160 23.95 16.39 5.61
C ALA A 160 24.57 15.89 6.94
N GLY A 161 24.86 14.59 7.06
CA GLY A 161 25.51 13.97 8.23
C GLY A 161 24.62 13.82 9.47
N ARG A 162 23.28 13.89 9.34
CA ARG A 162 22.35 13.72 10.46
C ARG A 162 21.83 12.27 10.52
N PRO A 163 21.57 11.72 11.74
CA PRO A 163 21.06 10.35 11.89
C PRO A 163 19.69 10.19 11.25
N SER A 164 19.38 8.97 10.76
CA SER A 164 18.11 8.61 10.16
C SER A 164 16.96 8.73 11.15
N LEU A 165 15.79 9.18 10.69
CA LEU A 165 14.59 9.35 11.52
C LEU A 165 13.73 8.06 11.57
N PHE A 166 13.82 7.20 10.57
CA PHE A 166 13.07 5.95 10.46
C PHE A 166 13.72 4.75 11.19
N SER A 167 14.82 4.95 11.89
CA SER A 167 15.62 3.89 12.55
C SER A 167 14.97 3.30 13.82
N LEU A 168 13.85 3.81 14.29
CA LEU A 168 13.32 3.48 15.62
C LEU A 168 12.10 2.55 15.63
N ALA A 169 11.49 2.25 14.49
CA ALA A 169 10.26 1.45 14.45
C ALA A 169 10.48 -0.07 14.21
N GLY A 170 11.68 -0.49 13.84
CA GLY A 170 11.97 -1.88 13.45
C GLY A 170 12.47 -2.79 14.58
N GLU A 171 12.87 -2.26 15.73
CA GLU A 171 13.51 -3.07 16.79
C GLU A 171 12.58 -3.45 17.95
N GLU A 172 11.45 -2.80 18.13
CA GLU A 172 10.57 -3.07 19.30
C GLU A 172 9.41 -4.05 19.05
N GLU A 173 9.13 -4.47 17.81
CA GLU A 173 7.95 -5.31 17.50
C GLU A 173 8.29 -6.74 17.01
N VAL A 174 9.52 -7.19 17.14
CA VAL A 174 9.98 -8.56 16.80
C VAL A 174 10.37 -9.40 18.03
N LEU A 175 9.95 -9.01 19.24
CA LEU A 175 10.10 -9.84 20.44
C LEU A 175 8.75 -10.34 20.96
#